data_98a930c9d4d11af641dac7bbb68f0d9a
#
_entry.id   98a930c9d4d11af641dac7bbb68f0d9a
#
_cell.length_a   1.000
_cell.length_b   1.000
_cell.length_c   1.000
_cell.angle_alpha   90.00
_cell.angle_beta   90.00
_cell.angle_gamma   90.00
#
_symmetry.space_group_name_H-M   'P 1'
#
loop_
_entity.id
_entity.type
_entity.pdbx_description
1 polymer ?
#
loop_
_entity_poly.entity_id
_entity_poly.type
_entity_poly.pdbx_seq_one_letter_code
_entity_poly.pdbx_strand_id
1 'polypeptide(L)'
;MSRLLRRLISPTPPATVQRDTVRLRLEDAEIEVLRVRDPRARRIKLSVDERGARLTLPPRASLVMGERFLEQHRDWLAVQLRQYQGQDLPAALQPGVEGVLPLRGELLPLRWQEGRFARLEIDEHGGCVQWPTRGGDATLRRLLREFYEAQTRADVGRWLPKYLPGLPRAPSRLRLKVMSSQWGSLAPDGSMALDLALVLGSPQAFEYVLVHELCHLIQPNHSPAFWHEVEQRFPAWREQRDYFQREGRRLKAMLRQLL
;
A
#
# COMPACT_ATOMS: atom_id res chain seq x y z
N MET A 1 -7.30 -14.87 54.33
CA MET A 1 -7.25 -15.23 52.93
C MET A 1 -7.07 -13.96 52.12
N SER A 2 -6.15 -13.70 51.37
CA SER A 2 -4.77 -14.03 51.06
C SER A 2 -4.29 -12.93 50.10
N ARG A 3 -3.34 -12.08 50.54
CA ARG A 3 -2.70 -11.03 49.74
C ARG A 3 -1.81 -11.59 48.62
N LEU A 4 -1.67 -12.92 48.51
CA LEU A 4 -0.82 -13.60 47.54
C LEU A 4 -1.46 -13.81 46.15
N LEU A 5 -2.79 -13.82 46.06
CA LEU A 5 -3.49 -14.07 44.78
C LEU A 5 -3.64 -12.85 43.87
N ARG A 6 -3.38 -11.64 44.35
CA ARG A 6 -3.43 -10.40 43.52
C ARG A 6 -2.20 -10.15 42.65
N ARG A 7 -1.10 -10.88 42.83
CA ARG A 7 0.14 -10.74 42.06
C ARG A 7 0.18 -11.55 40.76
N LEU A 8 -0.79 -12.43 40.52
CA LEU A 8 -0.82 -13.33 39.36
C LEU A 8 -1.66 -12.81 38.18
N ILE A 9 -2.33 -11.68 38.32
CA ILE A 9 -3.21 -11.11 37.28
C ILE A 9 -2.85 -9.62 37.01
N SER A 10 -1.60 -9.25 37.10
CA SER A 10 -1.19 -7.98 36.51
C SER A 10 -0.98 -8.23 35.01
N PRO A 11 -1.76 -7.59 34.11
CA PRO A 11 -1.51 -7.71 32.69
C PRO A 11 -0.10 -7.20 32.44
N THR A 12 0.76 -8.05 31.88
CA THR A 12 2.08 -7.65 31.40
C THR A 12 1.87 -6.44 30.48
N PRO A 13 2.51 -5.30 30.72
CA PRO A 13 2.34 -4.14 29.87
C PRO A 13 2.64 -4.56 28.40
N PRO A 14 1.88 -4.08 27.43
CA PRO A 14 2.09 -4.43 26.04
C PRO A 14 3.56 -4.15 25.70
N ALA A 15 4.26 -5.17 25.23
CA ALA A 15 5.67 -5.06 24.89
C ALA A 15 5.84 -3.94 23.85
N THR A 16 6.57 -2.89 24.22
CA THR A 16 6.77 -1.71 23.39
C THR A 16 7.65 -2.04 22.18
N VAL A 17 7.27 -1.54 21.02
CA VAL A 17 8.10 -1.64 19.81
C VAL A 17 9.32 -0.74 19.97
N GLN A 18 10.51 -1.33 20.03
CA GLN A 18 11.78 -0.59 20.07
C GLN A 18 12.26 -0.33 18.65
N ARG A 19 12.79 0.88 18.42
CA ARG A 19 13.30 1.30 17.10
C ARG A 19 14.63 1.98 17.28
N ASP A 20 15.58 1.62 16.44
CA ASP A 20 16.88 2.28 16.30
C ASP A 20 17.36 2.18 14.85
N THR A 21 18.47 2.80 14.52
CA THR A 21 19.06 2.80 13.18
C THR A 21 20.42 2.15 13.22
N VAL A 22 20.71 1.29 12.24
CA VAL A 22 22.00 0.67 12.03
C VAL A 22 22.56 1.10 10.69
N ARG A 23 23.84 1.48 10.65
CA ARG A 23 24.52 1.78 9.39
C ARG A 23 25.10 0.49 8.80
N LEU A 24 24.88 0.31 7.51
CA LEU A 24 25.43 -0.79 6.74
C LEU A 24 26.15 -0.23 5.52
N ARG A 25 27.41 -0.66 5.35
CA ARG A 25 28.22 -0.28 4.20
C ARG A 25 27.94 -1.26 3.06
N LEU A 26 27.40 -0.74 1.96
CA LEU A 26 27.31 -1.41 0.67
C LEU A 26 28.54 -1.07 -0.17
N GLU A 27 28.68 -1.69 -1.35
CA GLU A 27 29.83 -1.43 -2.25
C GLU A 27 29.96 0.06 -2.64
N ASP A 28 28.84 0.71 -2.95
CA ASP A 28 28.81 2.06 -3.51
C ASP A 28 28.33 3.13 -2.51
N ALA A 29 27.82 2.76 -1.34
CA ALA A 29 27.24 3.71 -0.38
C ALA A 29 27.11 3.17 1.04
N GLU A 30 27.11 4.07 2.03
CA GLU A 30 26.65 3.75 3.38
C GLU A 30 25.14 4.04 3.47
N ILE A 31 24.38 3.10 3.98
CA ILE A 31 22.93 3.20 4.12
C ILE A 31 22.50 3.08 5.58
N GLU A 32 21.40 3.74 5.91
CA GLU A 32 20.75 3.55 7.20
C GLU A 32 19.66 2.48 7.09
N VAL A 33 19.68 1.52 8.01
CA VAL A 33 18.69 0.46 8.13
C VAL A 33 17.91 0.66 9.42
N LEU A 34 16.60 0.92 9.31
CA LEU A 34 15.72 1.02 10.46
C LEU A 34 15.57 -0.36 11.12
N ARG A 35 16.14 -0.54 12.30
CA ARG A 35 16.00 -1.77 13.09
C ARG A 35 14.80 -1.64 14.03
N VAL A 36 13.90 -2.61 13.95
CA VAL A 36 12.66 -2.63 14.74
C VAL A 36 12.54 -3.95 15.49
N ARG A 37 12.52 -3.91 16.81
CA ARG A 37 12.16 -5.05 17.64
C ARG A 37 10.65 -5.05 17.84
N ASP A 38 9.98 -6.00 17.18
CA ASP A 38 8.52 -6.10 17.21
C ASP A 38 8.10 -7.31 18.06
N PRO A 39 7.34 -7.13 19.14
CA PRO A 39 6.84 -8.20 19.98
C PRO A 39 6.01 -9.26 19.24
N ARG A 40 5.42 -8.89 18.11
CA ARG A 40 4.59 -9.78 17.29
C ARG A 40 5.40 -10.54 16.23
N ALA A 41 6.64 -10.13 15.98
CA ALA A 41 7.48 -10.80 14.99
C ALA A 41 7.88 -12.19 15.48
N ARG A 42 7.76 -13.17 14.61
CA ARG A 42 8.15 -14.58 14.89
C ARG A 42 9.50 -14.97 14.27
N ARG A 43 9.99 -14.17 13.32
CA ARG A 43 11.26 -14.39 12.59
C ARG A 43 11.92 -13.07 12.26
N ILE A 44 13.22 -13.10 12.02
CA ILE A 44 13.96 -11.97 11.47
C ILE A 44 13.44 -11.73 10.05
N LYS A 45 13.18 -10.47 9.71
CA LYS A 45 12.70 -10.08 8.38
C LYS A 45 13.42 -8.82 7.93
N LEU A 46 13.96 -8.85 6.73
CA LEU A 46 14.46 -7.68 6.02
C LEU A 46 13.42 -7.25 4.97
N SER A 47 13.17 -5.98 4.88
CA SER A 47 12.27 -5.38 3.89
C SER A 47 12.83 -4.04 3.42
N VAL A 48 12.54 -3.69 2.19
CA VAL A 48 12.88 -2.38 1.60
C VAL A 48 11.59 -1.76 1.09
N ASP A 49 11.39 -0.50 1.40
CA ASP A 49 10.34 0.33 0.83
C ASP A 49 10.95 1.71 0.46
N GLU A 50 10.14 2.67 0.04
CA GLU A 50 10.60 4.01 -0.34
C GLU A 50 11.24 4.81 0.80
N ARG A 51 11.03 4.39 2.05
CA ARG A 51 11.67 4.97 3.26
C ARG A 51 13.04 4.34 3.54
N GLY A 52 13.43 3.36 2.73
CA GLY A 52 14.68 2.65 2.88
C GLY A 52 14.54 1.23 3.45
N ALA A 53 15.64 0.74 3.97
CA ALA A 53 15.75 -0.61 4.50
C ALA A 53 15.24 -0.71 5.95
N ARG A 54 14.52 -1.80 6.24
CA ARG A 54 14.00 -2.10 7.57
C ARG A 54 14.30 -3.55 7.96
N LEU A 55 14.99 -3.71 9.09
CA LEU A 55 15.21 -4.98 9.76
C LEU A 55 14.23 -5.17 10.91
N THR A 56 13.37 -6.17 10.85
CA THR A 56 12.46 -6.51 11.95
C THR A 56 13.02 -7.71 12.72
N LEU A 57 13.17 -7.55 14.04
CA LEU A 57 13.66 -8.57 14.96
C LEU A 57 12.55 -9.08 15.87
N PRO A 58 12.43 -10.40 16.09
CA PRO A 58 11.62 -10.96 17.17
C PRO A 58 12.14 -10.51 18.54
N PRO A 59 11.32 -10.60 19.59
CA PRO A 59 11.70 -10.15 20.95
C PRO A 59 12.97 -10.83 21.47
N ARG A 60 13.17 -12.11 21.16
CA ARG A 60 14.29 -12.93 21.65
C ARG A 60 15.51 -12.95 20.75
N ALA A 61 15.46 -12.35 19.55
CA ALA A 61 16.61 -12.29 18.66
C ALA A 61 17.69 -11.36 19.23
N SER A 62 18.95 -11.82 19.24
CA SER A 62 20.07 -10.95 19.63
C SER A 62 20.36 -9.93 18.53
N LEU A 63 21.02 -8.81 18.92
CA LEU A 63 21.45 -7.82 17.93
C LEU A 63 22.47 -8.39 16.96
N VAL A 64 23.39 -9.23 17.46
CA VAL A 64 24.38 -9.93 16.64
C VAL A 64 23.73 -10.82 15.56
N MET A 65 22.65 -11.52 15.89
CA MET A 65 21.88 -12.27 14.87
C MET A 65 21.29 -11.36 13.81
N GLY A 66 20.80 -10.20 14.21
CA GLY A 66 20.27 -9.19 13.27
C GLY A 66 21.35 -8.64 12.33
N GLU A 67 22.52 -8.31 12.86
CA GLU A 67 23.66 -7.81 12.10
C GLU A 67 24.19 -8.87 11.13
N ARG A 68 24.34 -10.13 11.60
CA ARG A 68 24.72 -11.24 10.72
C ARG A 68 23.70 -11.45 9.60
N PHE A 69 22.42 -11.32 9.88
CA PHE A 69 21.36 -11.44 8.88
C PHE A 69 21.43 -10.31 7.84
N LEU A 70 21.71 -9.07 8.26
CA LEU A 70 21.93 -7.94 7.34
C LEU A 70 23.12 -8.20 6.43
N GLU A 71 24.23 -8.67 6.99
CA GLU A 71 25.45 -8.94 6.24
C GLU A 71 25.24 -10.05 5.21
N GLN A 72 24.54 -11.12 5.58
CA GLN A 72 24.20 -12.22 4.66
C GLN A 72 23.28 -11.80 3.51
N HIS A 73 22.53 -10.72 3.68
CA HIS A 73 21.58 -10.23 2.68
C HIS A 73 22.00 -8.88 2.07
N ARG A 74 23.29 -8.51 2.20
CA ARG A 74 23.84 -7.25 1.72
C ARG A 74 23.58 -7.02 0.21
N ASP A 75 23.91 -8.00 -0.62
CA ASP A 75 23.76 -7.91 -2.07
C ASP A 75 22.29 -7.79 -2.49
N TRP A 76 21.44 -8.61 -1.86
CA TRP A 76 19.99 -8.51 -2.06
C TRP A 76 19.47 -7.10 -1.70
N LEU A 77 19.95 -6.55 -0.59
CA LEU A 77 19.57 -5.22 -0.12
C LEU A 77 20.02 -4.13 -1.10
N ALA A 78 21.25 -4.21 -1.63
CA ALA A 78 21.77 -3.30 -2.63
C ALA A 78 20.91 -3.30 -3.90
N VAL A 79 20.55 -4.49 -4.41
CA VAL A 79 19.65 -4.63 -5.57
C VAL A 79 18.29 -4.03 -5.29
N GLN A 80 17.70 -4.31 -4.11
CA GLN A 80 16.37 -3.76 -3.79
C GLN A 80 16.39 -2.23 -3.67
N LEU A 81 17.39 -1.65 -3.03
CA LEU A 81 17.51 -0.20 -2.87
C LEU A 81 17.68 0.51 -4.21
N ARG A 82 18.52 -0.02 -5.11
CA ARG A 82 18.68 0.52 -6.48
C ARG A 82 17.34 0.55 -7.23
N GLN A 83 16.50 -0.46 -7.06
CA GLN A 83 15.16 -0.51 -7.66
C GLN A 83 14.21 0.58 -7.12
N TYR A 84 14.42 1.08 -5.89
CA TYR A 84 13.66 2.19 -5.35
C TYR A 84 14.24 3.56 -5.74
N GLN A 85 15.56 3.68 -5.81
CA GLN A 85 16.25 4.92 -6.20
C GLN A 85 16.06 5.30 -7.69
N GLY A 86 15.81 4.29 -8.54
CA GLY A 86 15.58 4.49 -9.99
C GLY A 86 14.11 4.74 -10.36
N GLN A 87 13.23 4.96 -9.41
CA GLN A 87 11.81 5.23 -9.73
C GLN A 87 11.62 6.72 -10.02
N ASP A 88 11.33 7.06 -11.29
CA ASP A 88 10.85 8.37 -11.70
C ASP A 88 9.47 8.65 -11.10
N LEU A 89 9.47 9.17 -9.88
CA LEU A 89 8.23 9.64 -9.24
C LEU A 89 7.98 11.10 -9.66
N PRO A 90 6.73 11.46 -9.93
CA PRO A 90 6.37 12.85 -10.12
C PRO A 90 6.79 13.69 -8.89
N ALA A 91 7.08 14.96 -9.09
CA ALA A 91 7.35 15.87 -7.98
C ALA A 91 6.21 15.88 -6.98
N ALA A 92 6.52 16.01 -5.68
CA ALA A 92 5.52 16.13 -4.64
C ALA A 92 4.63 17.36 -4.89
N LEU A 93 3.31 17.18 -4.78
CA LEU A 93 2.36 18.27 -4.95
C LEU A 93 2.54 19.32 -3.84
N GLN A 94 2.57 20.57 -4.25
CA GLN A 94 2.65 21.73 -3.36
C GLN A 94 1.48 22.66 -3.64
N PRO A 95 0.79 23.17 -2.62
CA PRO A 95 -0.31 24.10 -2.80
C PRO A 95 0.09 25.33 -3.63
N GLY A 96 -0.70 25.63 -4.68
CA GLY A 96 -0.48 26.75 -5.56
C GLY A 96 0.62 26.56 -6.63
N VAL A 97 1.28 25.42 -6.65
CA VAL A 97 2.31 25.09 -7.65
C VAL A 97 1.72 24.09 -8.65
N GLU A 98 1.83 24.40 -9.93
CA GLU A 98 1.45 23.46 -10.99
C GLU A 98 2.17 22.11 -10.82
N GLY A 99 1.48 21.04 -11.15
CA GLY A 99 2.01 19.70 -10.97
C GLY A 99 1.26 18.66 -11.80
N VAL A 100 1.41 17.41 -11.46
CA VAL A 100 0.69 16.32 -12.11
C VAL A 100 -0.05 15.45 -11.09
N LEU A 101 -1.25 15.04 -11.45
CA LEU A 101 -2.11 14.17 -10.66
C LEU A 101 -2.13 12.77 -11.29
N PRO A 102 -1.50 11.76 -10.68
CA PRO A 102 -1.56 10.39 -11.18
C PRO A 102 -2.99 9.83 -11.04
N LEU A 103 -3.57 9.33 -12.11
CA LEU A 103 -4.89 8.71 -12.10
C LEU A 103 -5.02 7.72 -13.26
N ARG A 104 -5.45 6.48 -12.98
CA ARG A 104 -5.73 5.44 -13.99
C ARG A 104 -4.60 5.19 -14.99
N GLY A 105 -3.35 5.27 -14.53
CA GLY A 105 -2.15 5.05 -15.35
C GLY A 105 -1.65 6.28 -16.08
N GLU A 106 -2.34 7.40 -15.98
CA GLU A 106 -2.00 8.68 -16.61
C GLU A 106 -1.48 9.69 -15.57
N LEU A 107 -0.74 10.69 -16.05
CA LEU A 107 -0.32 11.85 -15.28
C LEU A 107 -1.08 13.07 -15.80
N LEU A 108 -2.16 13.43 -15.14
CA LEU A 108 -3.01 14.53 -15.52
C LEU A 108 -2.39 15.85 -15.06
N PRO A 109 -2.34 16.92 -15.89
CA PRO A 109 -1.98 18.25 -15.45
C PRO A 109 -2.84 18.69 -14.26
N LEU A 110 -2.23 19.30 -13.24
CA LEU A 110 -2.93 19.80 -12.07
C LEU A 110 -2.80 21.31 -11.98
N ARG A 111 -3.93 21.99 -11.99
CA ARG A 111 -4.07 23.45 -11.90
C ARG A 111 -4.64 23.86 -10.55
N TRP A 112 -4.31 25.06 -10.12
CA TRP A 112 -4.80 25.63 -8.86
C TRP A 112 -5.60 26.91 -9.13
N GLN A 113 -6.71 27.05 -8.42
CA GLN A 113 -7.57 28.22 -8.45
C GLN A 113 -7.91 28.64 -7.02
N GLU A 114 -8.08 29.93 -6.78
CA GLU A 114 -8.59 30.42 -5.51
C GLU A 114 -10.02 29.92 -5.28
N GLY A 115 -10.29 29.48 -4.04
CA GLY A 115 -11.61 28.98 -3.67
C GLY A 115 -11.87 29.13 -2.17
N ARG A 116 -13.14 29.13 -1.81
CA ARG A 116 -13.55 29.19 -0.39
C ARG A 116 -13.20 27.91 0.37
N PHE A 117 -13.25 26.76 -0.31
CA PHE A 117 -13.00 25.44 0.25
C PHE A 117 -12.06 24.66 -0.65
N ALA A 118 -11.30 23.72 -0.05
CA ALA A 118 -10.47 22.79 -0.80
C ALA A 118 -11.39 21.79 -1.55
N ARG A 119 -11.27 21.76 -2.88
CA ARG A 119 -12.02 20.87 -3.78
C ARG A 119 -11.15 20.48 -4.97
N LEU A 120 -11.18 19.21 -5.33
CA LEU A 120 -10.48 18.68 -6.50
C LEU A 120 -11.51 18.08 -7.47
N GLU A 121 -11.50 18.54 -8.69
CA GLU A 121 -12.33 18.03 -9.77
C GLU A 121 -11.47 17.71 -10.99
N ILE A 122 -11.95 16.82 -11.83
CA ILE A 122 -11.36 16.51 -13.13
C ILE A 122 -12.24 17.12 -14.21
N ASP A 123 -11.62 17.87 -15.11
CA ASP A 123 -12.24 18.41 -16.31
C ASP A 123 -11.48 17.98 -17.59
N GLU A 124 -11.84 18.54 -18.74
CA GLU A 124 -11.20 18.24 -20.03
C GLU A 124 -9.71 18.63 -20.12
N HIS A 125 -9.24 19.50 -19.20
CA HIS A 125 -7.86 19.96 -19.11
C HIS A 125 -7.04 19.28 -18.00
N GLY A 126 -7.62 18.30 -17.30
CA GLY A 126 -6.97 17.57 -16.19
C GLY A 126 -7.58 17.88 -14.82
N GLY A 127 -6.75 17.89 -13.78
CA GLY A 127 -7.18 18.21 -12.41
C GLY A 127 -7.24 19.71 -12.15
N CYS A 128 -8.29 20.16 -11.49
CA CYS A 128 -8.45 21.53 -11.01
C CYS A 128 -8.68 21.53 -9.50
N VAL A 129 -7.76 22.13 -8.73
CA VAL A 129 -7.90 22.31 -7.29
C VAL A 129 -8.37 23.71 -6.98
N GLN A 130 -9.55 23.83 -6.40
CA GLN A 130 -9.97 25.04 -5.69
C GLN A 130 -9.29 25.00 -4.30
N TRP A 131 -8.56 26.08 -3.97
CA TRP A 131 -7.74 26.10 -2.77
C TRP A 131 -8.00 27.33 -1.90
N PRO A 132 -8.25 27.16 -0.59
CA PRO A 132 -8.46 28.28 0.32
C PRO A 132 -7.12 28.90 0.72
N THR A 133 -7.11 30.23 0.92
CA THR A 133 -5.93 31.03 1.30
C THR A 133 -5.16 30.49 2.51
N ARG A 134 -5.87 29.80 3.43
CA ARG A 134 -5.26 29.24 4.66
C ARG A 134 -5.14 27.70 4.60
N GLY A 135 -5.11 27.10 3.42
CA GLY A 135 -4.91 25.66 3.25
C GLY A 135 -3.47 25.26 3.49
N GLY A 136 -3.23 24.23 4.33
CA GLY A 136 -1.90 23.65 4.59
C GLY A 136 -1.83 22.18 4.14
N ASP A 137 -0.65 21.54 4.29
CA ASP A 137 -0.36 20.17 3.86
C ASP A 137 -1.39 19.14 4.34
N ALA A 138 -1.87 19.26 5.57
CA ALA A 138 -2.89 18.35 6.10
C ALA A 138 -4.22 18.44 5.32
N THR A 139 -4.58 19.65 4.85
CA THR A 139 -5.76 19.87 4.02
C THR A 139 -5.56 19.25 2.64
N LEU A 140 -4.37 19.39 2.04
CA LEU A 140 -4.05 18.78 0.74
C LEU A 140 -4.11 17.26 0.82
N ARG A 141 -3.47 16.65 1.81
CA ARG A 141 -3.48 15.19 1.98
C ARG A 141 -4.89 14.64 2.19
N ARG A 142 -5.72 15.34 2.96
CA ARG A 142 -7.12 14.96 3.15
C ARG A 142 -7.89 15.05 1.83
N LEU A 143 -7.75 16.16 1.09
CA LEU A 143 -8.39 16.35 -0.20
C LEU A 143 -8.02 15.27 -1.20
N LEU A 144 -6.73 14.96 -1.33
CA LEU A 144 -6.25 13.91 -2.23
C LEU A 144 -6.77 12.53 -1.81
N ARG A 145 -6.79 12.23 -0.51
CA ARG A 145 -7.35 10.97 0.00
C ARG A 145 -8.83 10.84 -0.36
N GLU A 146 -9.64 11.85 -0.05
CA GLU A 146 -11.07 11.86 -0.36
C GLU A 146 -11.32 11.71 -1.86
N PHE A 147 -10.55 12.41 -2.68
CA PHE A 147 -10.60 12.29 -4.14
C PHE A 147 -10.29 10.87 -4.62
N TYR A 148 -9.16 10.29 -4.21
CA TYR A 148 -8.78 8.95 -4.66
C TYR A 148 -9.73 7.87 -4.12
N GLU A 149 -10.27 8.03 -2.91
CA GLU A 149 -11.31 7.15 -2.40
C GLU A 149 -12.59 7.22 -3.24
N ALA A 150 -13.01 8.40 -3.65
CA ALA A 150 -14.16 8.58 -4.52
C ALA A 150 -13.94 7.95 -5.90
N GLN A 151 -12.77 8.19 -6.53
CA GLN A 151 -12.40 7.58 -7.82
C GLN A 151 -12.36 6.05 -7.73
N THR A 152 -11.76 5.50 -6.67
CA THR A 152 -11.71 4.06 -6.44
C THR A 152 -13.09 3.45 -6.29
N ARG A 153 -14.00 4.11 -5.54
CA ARG A 153 -15.40 3.65 -5.39
C ARG A 153 -16.16 3.71 -6.71
N ALA A 154 -15.94 4.73 -7.52
CA ALA A 154 -16.56 4.87 -8.84
C ALA A 154 -16.13 3.73 -9.77
N ASP A 155 -14.83 3.38 -9.79
CA ASP A 155 -14.30 2.30 -10.62
C ASP A 155 -14.83 0.93 -10.17
N VAL A 156 -14.80 0.64 -8.86
CA VAL A 156 -15.40 -0.58 -8.29
C VAL A 156 -16.89 -0.65 -8.60
N GLY A 157 -17.63 0.45 -8.45
CA GLY A 157 -19.05 0.53 -8.77
C GLY A 157 -19.37 0.26 -10.25
N ARG A 158 -18.45 0.63 -11.15
CA ARG A 158 -18.57 0.36 -12.59
C ARG A 158 -18.35 -1.12 -12.92
N TRP A 159 -17.37 -1.77 -12.28
CA TRP A 159 -16.98 -3.14 -12.64
C TRP A 159 -17.72 -4.21 -11.83
N LEU A 160 -18.02 -3.96 -10.56
CA LEU A 160 -18.61 -4.96 -9.67
C LEU A 160 -19.88 -5.61 -10.23
N PRO A 161 -20.86 -4.89 -10.83
CA PRO A 161 -22.07 -5.51 -11.38
C PRO A 161 -21.80 -6.56 -12.45
N LYS A 162 -20.73 -6.42 -13.24
CA LYS A 162 -20.30 -7.37 -14.27
C LYS A 162 -19.93 -8.72 -13.69
N TYR A 163 -19.38 -8.75 -12.48
CA TYR A 163 -18.80 -9.94 -11.85
C TYR A 163 -19.67 -10.57 -10.77
N LEU A 164 -20.74 -9.88 -10.32
CA LEU A 164 -21.67 -10.44 -9.32
C LEU A 164 -22.39 -11.71 -9.77
N PRO A 165 -22.83 -11.85 -11.05
CA PRO A 165 -23.40 -13.08 -11.52
C PRO A 165 -22.43 -14.26 -11.40
N GLY A 166 -22.89 -15.37 -10.83
CA GLY A 166 -22.07 -16.57 -10.60
C GLY A 166 -21.21 -16.55 -9.35
N LEU A 167 -21.30 -15.49 -8.51
CA LEU A 167 -20.74 -15.50 -7.17
C LEU A 167 -21.77 -16.05 -6.16
N PRO A 168 -21.33 -16.76 -5.11
CA PRO A 168 -22.22 -17.29 -4.08
C PRO A 168 -22.91 -16.20 -3.27
N ARG A 169 -22.29 -15.01 -3.20
CA ARG A 169 -22.81 -13.80 -2.53
C ARG A 169 -22.05 -12.56 -3.01
N ALA A 170 -22.63 -11.39 -2.82
CA ALA A 170 -21.88 -10.12 -2.97
C ALA A 170 -20.91 -9.90 -1.79
N PRO A 171 -19.83 -9.11 -1.98
CA PRO A 171 -19.03 -8.63 -0.86
C PRO A 171 -19.89 -7.89 0.16
N SER A 172 -19.69 -8.16 1.45
CA SER A 172 -20.49 -7.56 2.54
C SER A 172 -20.13 -6.10 2.79
N ARG A 173 -18.87 -5.73 2.53
CA ARG A 173 -18.33 -4.37 2.74
C ARG A 173 -17.08 -4.15 1.89
N LEU A 174 -16.92 -2.93 1.40
CA LEU A 174 -15.69 -2.44 0.76
C LEU A 174 -14.96 -1.48 1.71
N ARG A 175 -13.69 -1.76 1.97
CA ARG A 175 -12.77 -0.88 2.72
C ARG A 175 -11.61 -0.48 1.81
N LEU A 176 -11.30 0.80 1.78
CA LEU A 176 -10.13 1.33 1.08
C LEU A 176 -9.03 1.60 2.10
N LYS A 177 -7.81 1.17 1.80
CA LYS A 177 -6.68 1.26 2.73
C LYS A 177 -5.40 1.60 1.97
N VAL A 178 -4.43 2.18 2.66
CA VAL A 178 -3.04 2.22 2.20
C VAL A 178 -2.35 0.98 2.74
N MET A 179 -2.02 0.04 1.86
CA MET A 179 -1.43 -1.25 2.23
C MET A 179 0.06 -1.30 1.89
N SER A 180 0.86 -1.99 2.71
CA SER A 180 2.32 -2.09 2.49
C SER A 180 2.72 -3.17 1.48
N SER A 181 2.04 -4.32 1.45
CA SER A 181 2.48 -5.49 0.69
C SER A 181 1.41 -6.19 -0.14
N GLN A 182 0.14 -5.89 0.10
CA GLN A 182 -0.99 -6.49 -0.59
C GLN A 182 -1.70 -5.44 -1.45
N TRP A 183 -2.42 -5.88 -2.49
CA TRP A 183 -3.26 -5.05 -3.32
C TRP A 183 -4.72 -5.13 -2.90
N GLY A 184 -5.11 -6.28 -2.36
CA GLY A 184 -6.42 -6.52 -1.82
C GLY A 184 -6.40 -7.60 -0.75
N SER A 185 -7.54 -7.83 -0.13
CA SER A 185 -7.82 -8.97 0.72
C SER A 185 -9.32 -9.15 0.88
N LEU A 186 -9.77 -10.41 0.91
CA LEU A 186 -11.14 -10.78 1.27
C LEU A 186 -11.15 -11.56 2.58
N ALA A 187 -11.91 -11.11 3.54
CA ALA A 187 -12.10 -11.80 4.81
C ALA A 187 -13.23 -12.85 4.73
N PRO A 188 -13.26 -13.86 5.62
CA PRO A 188 -14.31 -14.90 5.61
C PRO A 188 -15.74 -14.35 5.79
N ASP A 189 -15.91 -13.20 6.42
CA ASP A 189 -17.19 -12.50 6.56
C ASP A 189 -17.65 -11.80 5.26
N GLY A 190 -16.84 -11.86 4.19
CA GLY A 190 -17.08 -11.21 2.91
C GLY A 190 -16.66 -9.74 2.86
N SER A 191 -16.02 -9.19 3.92
CA SER A 191 -15.47 -7.84 3.84
C SER A 191 -14.23 -7.83 2.96
N MET A 192 -14.29 -7.01 1.89
CA MET A 192 -13.22 -6.77 0.94
C MET A 192 -12.43 -5.53 1.33
N ALA A 193 -11.12 -5.60 1.31
CA ALA A 193 -10.26 -4.42 1.40
C ALA A 193 -9.44 -4.30 0.12
N LEU A 194 -9.32 -3.08 -0.43
CA LEU A 194 -8.51 -2.76 -1.60
C LEU A 194 -7.50 -1.68 -1.27
N ASP A 195 -6.31 -1.78 -1.86
CA ASP A 195 -5.28 -0.74 -1.72
C ASP A 195 -5.65 0.47 -2.56
N LEU A 196 -5.58 1.65 -1.96
CA LEU A 196 -5.90 2.90 -2.63
C LEU A 196 -4.93 3.21 -3.80
N ALA A 197 -3.71 2.66 -3.79
CA ALA A 197 -2.75 2.83 -4.88
C ALA A 197 -3.22 2.19 -6.20
N LEU A 198 -4.21 1.30 -6.19
CA LEU A 198 -4.76 0.69 -7.38
C LEU A 198 -5.30 1.71 -8.39
N VAL A 199 -5.93 2.78 -7.91
CA VAL A 199 -6.53 3.81 -8.77
C VAL A 199 -5.50 4.67 -9.50
N LEU A 200 -4.24 4.66 -9.06
CA LEU A 200 -3.14 5.33 -9.75
C LEU A 200 -2.66 4.55 -10.98
N GLY A 201 -2.81 3.22 -10.96
CA GLY A 201 -2.35 2.33 -12.00
C GLY A 201 -3.36 2.12 -13.14
N SER A 202 -2.99 1.23 -14.07
CA SER A 202 -3.86 0.83 -15.18
C SER A 202 -5.23 0.36 -14.69
N PRO A 203 -6.34 0.81 -15.30
CA PRO A 203 -7.69 0.34 -14.97
C PRO A 203 -7.83 -1.18 -15.06
N GLN A 204 -7.21 -1.81 -16.06
CA GLN A 204 -7.23 -3.25 -16.24
C GLN A 204 -6.53 -3.99 -15.09
N ALA A 205 -5.42 -3.45 -14.60
CA ALA A 205 -4.72 -4.03 -13.45
C ALA A 205 -5.55 -3.89 -12.18
N PHE A 206 -6.24 -2.78 -11.99
CA PHE A 206 -7.14 -2.61 -10.85
C PHE A 206 -8.36 -3.56 -10.96
N GLU A 207 -9.00 -3.63 -12.13
CA GLU A 207 -10.13 -4.55 -12.37
C GLU A 207 -9.72 -6.00 -12.10
N TYR A 208 -8.52 -6.42 -12.51
CA TYR A 208 -7.97 -7.73 -12.18
C TYR A 208 -7.89 -7.99 -10.66
N VAL A 209 -7.40 -7.03 -9.87
CA VAL A 209 -7.35 -7.21 -8.41
C VAL A 209 -8.75 -7.35 -7.83
N LEU A 210 -9.72 -6.56 -8.29
CA LEU A 210 -11.11 -6.71 -7.87
C LEU A 210 -11.63 -8.12 -8.16
N VAL A 211 -11.40 -8.64 -9.37
CA VAL A 211 -11.81 -10.01 -9.75
C VAL A 211 -11.09 -11.06 -8.90
N HIS A 212 -9.79 -10.89 -8.65
CA HIS A 212 -9.00 -11.78 -7.79
C HIS A 212 -9.63 -11.90 -6.40
N GLU A 213 -9.96 -10.77 -5.77
CA GLU A 213 -10.59 -10.77 -4.44
C GLU A 213 -12.01 -11.36 -4.49
N LEU A 214 -12.78 -11.12 -5.55
CA LEU A 214 -14.11 -11.71 -5.71
C LEU A 214 -14.04 -13.24 -5.85
N CYS A 215 -13.01 -13.79 -6.53
CA CYS A 215 -12.83 -15.23 -6.66
C CYS A 215 -12.57 -15.93 -5.31
N HIS A 216 -12.08 -15.21 -4.30
CA HIS A 216 -11.97 -15.73 -2.94
C HIS A 216 -13.31 -16.01 -2.25
N LEU A 217 -14.43 -15.50 -2.77
CA LEU A 217 -15.77 -15.88 -2.33
C LEU A 217 -16.12 -17.33 -2.74
N ILE A 218 -15.47 -17.86 -3.79
CA ILE A 218 -15.68 -19.21 -4.31
C ILE A 218 -14.57 -20.14 -3.79
N GLN A 219 -13.33 -19.72 -3.91
CA GLN A 219 -12.12 -20.48 -3.54
C GLN A 219 -11.26 -19.69 -2.57
N PRO A 220 -11.18 -20.09 -1.29
CA PRO A 220 -10.49 -19.28 -0.26
C PRO A 220 -8.97 -19.28 -0.37
N ASN A 221 -8.39 -20.21 -1.13
CA ASN A 221 -6.95 -20.35 -1.32
C ASN A 221 -6.56 -20.31 -2.80
N HIS A 222 -5.30 -20.02 -3.11
CA HIS A 222 -4.79 -19.92 -4.48
C HIS A 222 -4.49 -21.29 -5.11
N SER A 223 -5.43 -22.23 -5.01
CA SER A 223 -5.38 -23.55 -5.65
C SER A 223 -5.53 -23.46 -7.18
N PRO A 224 -5.30 -24.53 -7.94
CA PRO A 224 -5.61 -24.56 -9.38
C PRO A 224 -7.07 -24.19 -9.68
N ALA A 225 -8.02 -24.60 -8.84
CA ALA A 225 -9.43 -24.23 -8.96
C ALA A 225 -9.65 -22.72 -8.80
N PHE A 226 -8.92 -22.05 -7.89
CA PHE A 226 -8.96 -20.59 -7.76
C PHE A 226 -8.50 -19.89 -9.06
N TRP A 227 -7.37 -20.30 -9.60
CA TRP A 227 -6.85 -19.70 -10.83
C TRP A 227 -7.73 -19.95 -12.03
N HIS A 228 -8.44 -21.08 -12.07
CA HIS A 228 -9.46 -21.36 -13.08
C HIS A 228 -10.63 -20.35 -12.98
N GLU A 229 -11.13 -20.08 -11.78
CA GLU A 229 -12.17 -19.05 -11.55
C GLU A 229 -11.72 -17.65 -11.99
N VAL A 230 -10.46 -17.30 -11.70
CA VAL A 230 -9.88 -16.02 -12.15
C VAL A 230 -9.80 -15.97 -13.67
N GLU A 231 -9.26 -17.01 -14.30
CA GLU A 231 -9.08 -17.07 -15.76
C GLU A 231 -10.39 -16.99 -16.54
N GLN A 232 -11.44 -17.65 -16.04
CA GLN A 232 -12.78 -17.56 -16.65
C GLN A 232 -13.35 -16.14 -16.61
N ARG A 233 -13.10 -15.38 -15.54
CA ARG A 233 -13.65 -14.03 -15.39
C ARG A 233 -12.75 -12.95 -15.96
N PHE A 234 -11.45 -13.17 -15.92
CA PHE A 234 -10.44 -12.22 -16.38
C PHE A 234 -9.28 -12.94 -17.07
N PRO A 235 -9.43 -13.33 -18.35
CA PRO A 235 -8.42 -14.13 -19.07
C PRO A 235 -7.02 -13.51 -19.13
N ALA A 236 -6.93 -12.17 -19.19
CA ALA A 236 -5.67 -11.42 -19.24
C ALA A 236 -4.98 -11.25 -17.86
N TRP A 237 -5.32 -12.06 -16.85
CA TRP A 237 -4.82 -11.89 -15.49
C TRP A 237 -3.30 -12.00 -15.35
N ARG A 238 -2.64 -12.80 -16.20
CA ARG A 238 -1.18 -12.98 -16.17
C ARG A 238 -0.46 -11.68 -16.52
N GLU A 239 -0.93 -10.97 -17.55
CA GLU A 239 -0.40 -9.66 -17.96
C GLU A 239 -0.52 -8.63 -16.85
N GLN A 240 -1.64 -8.63 -16.12
CA GLN A 240 -1.86 -7.70 -15.02
C GLN A 240 -1.00 -8.05 -13.79
N ARG A 241 -0.75 -9.32 -13.56
CA ARG A 241 0.19 -9.76 -12.53
C ARG A 241 1.62 -9.29 -12.86
N ASP A 242 2.05 -9.40 -14.11
CA ASP A 242 3.35 -8.90 -14.58
C ASP A 242 3.41 -7.37 -14.51
N TYR A 243 2.30 -6.67 -14.80
CA TYR A 243 2.19 -5.23 -14.59
C TYR A 243 2.51 -4.85 -13.14
N PHE A 244 1.93 -5.52 -12.14
CA PHE A 244 2.23 -5.25 -10.73
C PHE A 244 3.65 -5.61 -10.31
N GLN A 245 4.29 -6.57 -10.97
CA GLN A 245 5.71 -6.85 -10.72
C GLN A 245 6.59 -5.69 -11.16
N ARG A 246 6.27 -5.04 -12.28
CA ARG A 246 7.01 -3.89 -12.82
C ARG A 246 6.65 -2.59 -12.10
N GLU A 247 5.37 -2.26 -12.03
CA GLU A 247 4.89 -0.95 -11.62
C GLU A 247 4.47 -0.87 -10.14
N GLY A 248 4.24 -1.99 -9.50
CA GLY A 248 3.57 -2.02 -8.20
C GLY A 248 4.29 -1.24 -7.11
N ARG A 249 5.61 -1.25 -7.10
CA ARG A 249 6.40 -0.46 -6.13
C ARG A 249 6.23 1.03 -6.37
N ARG A 250 6.30 1.45 -7.65
CA ARG A 250 6.12 2.84 -8.06
C ARG A 250 4.76 3.38 -7.68
N LEU A 251 3.68 2.62 -7.93
CA LEU A 251 2.31 3.02 -7.56
C LEU A 251 2.17 3.23 -6.04
N LYS A 252 2.72 2.33 -5.23
CA LYS A 252 2.70 2.48 -3.77
C LYS A 252 3.53 3.65 -3.27
N ALA A 253 4.69 3.88 -3.86
CA ALA A 253 5.54 5.03 -3.55
C ALA A 253 4.84 6.35 -3.91
N MET A 254 4.25 6.44 -5.11
CA MET A 254 3.46 7.61 -5.52
C MET A 254 2.32 7.91 -4.54
N LEU A 255 1.52 6.90 -4.18
CA LEU A 255 0.41 7.13 -3.24
C LEU A 255 0.89 7.67 -1.88
N ARG A 256 1.99 7.14 -1.36
CA ARG A 256 2.54 7.58 -0.08
C ARG A 256 3.13 8.97 -0.12
N GLN A 257 3.67 9.38 -1.27
CA GLN A 257 4.12 10.76 -1.48
C GLN A 257 2.95 11.74 -1.51
N LEU A 258 1.80 11.31 -2.01
CA LEU A 258 0.59 12.12 -2.12
C LEU A 258 -0.19 12.23 -0.80
N LEU A 259 -0.13 11.20 0.08
CA LEU A 259 -0.91 11.07 1.32
C LEU A 259 -0.06 11.07 2.58
#